data_71ae3ea3b0460339d32d87139daa4595
#
_entry.id   71ae3ea3b0460339d32d87139daa4595
#
_cell.length_a   1.000
_cell.length_b   1.000
_cell.length_c   1.000
_cell.angle_alpha   90.00
_cell.angle_beta   90.00
_cell.angle_gamma   90.00
#
_symmetry.space_group_name_H-M   'P 1'
#
loop_
_entity.id
_entity.type
_entity.pdbx_description
1 polymer ?
#
loop_
_entity_poly.entity_id
_entity_poly.type
_entity_poly.pdbx_seq_one_letter_code
_entity_poly.pdbx_strand_id
1 'polypeptide(L)'
;AKSHERNVALFTSLITICVQLEYTENVLEIFMKMLDESLEPNELTYVSIITACAISTSLLDGKIIHHMIVCNGLESNFILASAIVNMFGKCGCLKDAHRVFEKISQRTIVTWNTLITAYTQQGYGKEVLNLYSQMQLQDVRPTEVTFINVLSACGTLSYLSEGKSIHMNISKHG
;
A
#
# COMPACT_ATOMS: atom_id res chain seq x y z
N ALA A 1 27.87 17.31 -7.37
CA ALA A 1 26.77 16.56 -7.99
C ALA A 1 27.02 15.03 -7.95
N LYS A 2 27.99 14.47 -8.69
CA LYS A 2 28.24 13.01 -8.74
C LYS A 2 28.47 12.32 -7.38
N SER A 3 29.14 12.97 -6.42
CA SER A 3 29.37 12.39 -5.08
C SER A 3 28.07 12.37 -4.27
N HIS A 4 27.24 13.39 -4.37
CA HIS A 4 25.95 13.50 -3.69
C HIS A 4 24.96 12.45 -4.18
N GLU A 5 24.78 12.32 -5.51
CA GLU A 5 23.93 11.27 -6.11
C GLU A 5 24.37 9.86 -5.72
N ARG A 6 25.69 9.61 -5.68
CA ARG A 6 26.25 8.32 -5.24
C ARG A 6 25.94 8.02 -3.78
N ASN A 7 25.98 9.02 -2.91
CA ASN A 7 25.63 8.86 -1.50
C ASN A 7 24.14 8.58 -1.32
N VAL A 8 23.25 9.30 -2.01
CA VAL A 8 21.80 9.02 -2.02
C VAL A 8 21.54 7.57 -2.45
N ALA A 9 22.18 7.11 -3.55
CA ALA A 9 22.02 5.73 -4.02
C ALA A 9 22.51 4.71 -2.99
N LEU A 10 23.60 4.99 -2.28
CA LEU A 10 24.14 4.11 -1.24
C LEU A 10 23.16 3.97 -0.08
N PHE A 11 22.68 5.10 0.48
CA PHE A 11 21.71 5.08 1.58
C PHE A 11 20.41 4.39 1.16
N THR A 12 19.88 4.69 -0.03
CA THR A 12 18.69 4.03 -0.57
C THR A 12 18.88 2.51 -0.69
N SER A 13 20.04 2.07 -1.18
CA SER A 13 20.35 0.64 -1.29
C SER A 13 20.43 -0.04 0.08
N LEU A 14 21.07 0.59 1.06
CA LEU A 14 21.14 0.08 2.43
C LEU A 14 19.76 -0.05 3.06
N ILE A 15 18.91 0.99 2.94
CA ILE A 15 17.54 0.97 3.42
C ILE A 15 16.77 -0.17 2.76
N THR A 16 16.86 -0.31 1.43
CA THR A 16 16.15 -1.36 0.67
C THR A 16 16.59 -2.77 1.11
N ILE A 17 17.89 -2.98 1.32
CA ILE A 17 18.42 -4.26 1.81
C ILE A 17 17.91 -4.56 3.22
N CYS A 18 17.93 -3.57 4.13
CA CYS A 18 17.38 -3.75 5.47
C CYS A 18 15.90 -4.14 5.45
N VAL A 19 15.11 -3.52 4.57
CA VAL A 19 13.69 -3.87 4.39
C VAL A 19 13.54 -5.30 3.87
N GLN A 20 14.35 -5.73 2.89
CA GLN A 20 14.30 -7.08 2.33
C GLN A 20 14.69 -8.16 3.35
N LEU A 21 15.58 -7.82 4.29
CA LEU A 21 16.00 -8.69 5.37
C LEU A 21 15.15 -8.54 6.64
N GLU A 22 14.07 -7.74 6.57
CA GLU A 22 13.17 -7.44 7.69
C GLU A 22 13.83 -6.76 8.92
N TYR A 23 15.00 -6.16 8.74
CA TYR A 23 15.69 -5.35 9.76
C TYR A 23 15.08 -3.94 9.85
N THR A 24 13.77 -3.87 10.11
CA THR A 24 13.00 -2.62 10.06
C THR A 24 13.43 -1.57 11.09
N GLU A 25 13.96 -1.98 12.24
CA GLU A 25 14.47 -1.09 13.29
C GLU A 25 15.66 -0.22 12.79
N ASN A 26 16.51 -0.77 11.94
CA ASN A 26 17.67 -0.07 11.40
C ASN A 26 17.31 0.92 10.29
N VAL A 27 16.15 0.74 9.62
CA VAL A 27 15.75 1.54 8.48
C VAL A 27 15.60 3.01 8.84
N LEU A 28 14.91 3.31 9.94
CA LEU A 28 14.71 4.69 10.40
C LEU A 28 16.03 5.34 10.85
N GLU A 29 16.91 4.58 11.50
CA GLU A 29 18.24 5.10 11.89
C GLU A 29 19.08 5.48 10.66
N ILE A 30 19.11 4.62 9.64
CA ILE A 30 19.81 4.89 8.38
C ILE A 30 19.19 6.09 7.67
N PHE A 31 17.87 6.20 7.68
CA PHE A 31 17.15 7.31 7.07
C PHE A 31 17.47 8.64 7.79
N MET A 32 17.47 8.66 9.12
CA MET A 32 17.84 9.86 9.88
C MET A 32 19.27 10.30 9.58
N LYS A 33 20.23 9.37 9.49
CA LYS A 33 21.60 9.67 9.07
C LYS A 33 21.68 10.27 7.66
N MET A 34 20.83 9.76 6.73
CA MET A 34 20.74 10.33 5.39
C MET A 34 20.30 11.79 5.42
N LEU A 35 19.30 12.12 6.27
CA LEU A 35 18.83 13.50 6.43
C LEU A 35 19.86 14.40 7.12
N ASP A 36 20.57 13.90 8.14
CA ASP A 36 21.63 14.61 8.85
C ASP A 36 22.80 14.99 7.90
N GLU A 37 23.06 14.16 6.89
CA GLU A 37 24.02 14.45 5.81
C GLU A 37 23.44 15.40 4.74
N SER A 38 22.25 15.97 4.96
CA SER A 38 21.55 16.84 4.01
C SER A 38 21.34 16.19 2.64
N LEU A 39 21.17 14.86 2.62
CA LEU A 39 20.84 14.09 1.42
C LEU A 39 19.32 14.04 1.22
N GLU A 40 18.85 14.42 0.05
CA GLU A 40 17.42 14.39 -0.27
C GLU A 40 16.97 12.96 -0.60
N PRO A 41 15.97 12.41 0.13
CA PRO A 41 15.41 11.11 -0.17
C PRO A 41 14.72 11.12 -1.54
N ASN A 42 14.95 10.09 -2.34
CA ASN A 42 14.25 9.89 -3.60
C ASN A 42 12.98 9.03 -3.41
N GLU A 43 12.22 8.83 -4.49
CA GLU A 43 11.00 8.01 -4.48
C GLU A 43 11.25 6.60 -3.91
N LEU A 44 12.31 5.92 -4.34
CA LEU A 44 12.64 4.57 -3.88
C LEU A 44 12.98 4.54 -2.38
N THR A 45 13.66 5.59 -1.88
CA THR A 45 13.92 5.75 -0.44
C THR A 45 12.61 5.79 0.34
N TYR A 46 11.66 6.64 -0.07
CA TYR A 46 10.36 6.75 0.59
C TYR A 46 9.54 5.46 0.51
N VAL A 47 9.49 4.80 -0.65
CA VAL A 47 8.80 3.50 -0.81
C VAL A 47 9.38 2.46 0.17
N SER A 48 10.71 2.38 0.28
CA SER A 48 11.37 1.43 1.16
C SER A 48 11.04 1.71 2.64
N ILE A 49 11.07 2.99 3.07
CA ILE A 49 10.77 3.35 4.47
C ILE A 49 9.29 3.11 4.80
N ILE A 50 8.35 3.50 3.92
CA ILE A 50 6.92 3.23 4.11
C ILE A 50 6.68 1.71 4.17
N THR A 51 7.41 0.93 3.39
CA THR A 51 7.33 -0.54 3.44
C THR A 51 7.84 -1.07 4.78
N ALA A 52 8.93 -0.53 5.32
CA ALA A 52 9.41 -0.88 6.66
C ALA A 52 8.37 -0.57 7.73
N CYS A 53 7.74 0.61 7.68
CA CYS A 53 6.65 0.98 8.59
C CYS A 53 5.44 0.03 8.49
N ALA A 54 5.14 -0.47 7.28
CA ALA A 54 4.08 -1.46 7.07
C ALA A 54 4.43 -2.84 7.66
N ILE A 55 5.69 -3.27 7.56
CA ILE A 55 6.17 -4.55 8.11
C ILE A 55 6.18 -4.48 9.64
N SER A 56 6.74 -3.41 10.23
CA SER A 56 6.79 -3.20 11.68
C SER A 56 5.45 -2.75 12.28
N THR A 57 4.44 -2.51 11.44
CA THR A 57 3.15 -1.91 11.85
C THR A 57 3.28 -0.62 12.64
N SER A 58 4.35 0.16 12.41
CA SER A 58 4.61 1.43 13.07
C SER A 58 3.78 2.55 12.45
N LEU A 59 2.58 2.76 12.99
CA LEU A 59 1.67 3.81 12.51
C LEU A 59 2.24 5.22 12.69
N LEU A 60 2.94 5.47 13.81
CA LEU A 60 3.48 6.80 14.09
C LEU A 60 4.53 7.20 13.06
N ASP A 61 5.51 6.32 12.82
CA ASP A 61 6.55 6.57 11.83
C ASP A 61 5.96 6.67 10.42
N GLY A 62 5.01 5.78 10.09
CA GLY A 62 4.30 5.83 8.82
C GLY A 62 3.59 7.16 8.58
N LYS A 63 2.96 7.77 9.61
CA LYS A 63 2.34 9.09 9.51
C LYS A 63 3.37 10.20 9.32
N ILE A 64 4.50 10.14 10.01
CA ILE A 64 5.59 11.12 9.87
C ILE A 64 6.12 11.07 8.43
N ILE A 65 6.44 9.90 7.93
CA ILE A 65 6.97 9.73 6.56
C ILE A 65 5.93 10.15 5.51
N HIS A 66 4.65 9.80 5.70
CA HIS A 66 3.57 10.26 4.82
C HIS A 66 3.50 11.80 4.80
N HIS A 67 3.61 12.46 5.96
CA HIS A 67 3.65 13.92 6.02
C HIS A 67 4.84 14.51 5.26
N MET A 68 6.03 13.91 5.41
CA MET A 68 7.22 14.33 4.65
C MET A 68 7.01 14.19 3.13
N ILE A 69 6.39 13.10 2.66
CA ILE A 69 6.06 12.88 1.25
C ILE A 69 5.13 13.98 0.73
N VAL A 70 4.10 14.36 1.52
CA VAL A 70 3.18 15.45 1.18
C VAL A 70 3.91 16.80 1.13
N CYS A 71 4.74 17.12 2.13
CA CYS A 71 5.53 18.36 2.17
C CYS A 71 6.51 18.49 0.99
N ASN A 72 6.99 17.38 0.45
CA ASN A 72 7.87 17.35 -0.72
C ASN A 72 7.10 17.31 -2.07
N GLY A 73 5.78 17.42 -2.05
CA GLY A 73 4.95 17.44 -3.27
C GLY A 73 4.87 16.09 -4.01
N LEU A 74 5.22 14.99 -3.35
CA LEU A 74 5.27 13.65 -3.94
C LEU A 74 3.95 12.86 -3.78
N GLU A 75 2.91 13.48 -3.26
CA GLU A 75 1.61 12.84 -2.98
C GLU A 75 0.88 12.35 -4.25
N SER A 76 1.19 12.93 -5.41
CA SER A 76 0.61 12.53 -6.70
C SER A 76 1.27 11.29 -7.30
N ASN A 77 2.37 10.82 -6.72
CA ASN A 77 3.06 9.63 -7.19
C ASN A 77 2.25 8.37 -6.81
N PHE A 78 1.78 7.64 -7.83
CA PHE A 78 0.89 6.48 -7.62
C PHE A 78 1.59 5.31 -6.91
N ILE A 79 2.92 5.16 -7.05
CA ILE A 79 3.70 4.10 -6.38
C ILE A 79 3.75 4.39 -4.88
N LEU A 80 4.10 5.64 -4.51
CA LEU A 80 4.11 6.10 -3.13
C LEU A 80 2.72 6.02 -2.51
N ALA A 81 1.69 6.49 -3.21
CA ALA A 81 0.31 6.42 -2.74
C ALA A 81 -0.11 4.96 -2.47
N SER A 82 0.25 4.02 -3.35
CA SER A 82 -0.04 2.59 -3.15
C SER A 82 0.69 2.03 -1.92
N ALA A 83 1.96 2.39 -1.72
CA ALA A 83 2.72 1.98 -0.54
C ALA A 83 2.11 2.55 0.76
N ILE A 84 1.66 3.81 0.75
CA ILE A 84 1.01 4.47 1.88
C ILE A 84 -0.34 3.81 2.20
N VAL A 85 -1.16 3.48 1.18
CA VAL A 85 -2.41 2.71 1.37
C VAL A 85 -2.13 1.36 2.04
N ASN A 86 -1.09 0.64 1.57
CA ASN A 86 -0.68 -0.63 2.18
C ASN A 86 -0.23 -0.45 3.63
N MET A 87 0.58 0.55 3.92
CA MET A 87 1.07 0.85 5.27
C MET A 87 -0.10 1.14 6.22
N PHE A 88 -1.02 2.04 5.85
CA PHE A 88 -2.20 2.32 6.67
C PHE A 88 -3.11 1.10 6.84
N GLY A 89 -3.27 0.30 5.78
CA GLY A 89 -4.01 -0.97 5.83
C GLY A 89 -3.42 -1.95 6.84
N LYS A 90 -2.10 -2.16 6.79
CA LYS A 90 -1.36 -3.03 7.73
C LYS A 90 -1.43 -2.55 9.17
N CYS A 91 -1.40 -1.22 9.37
CA CYS A 91 -1.56 -0.59 10.69
C CYS A 91 -3.02 -0.53 11.18
N GLY A 92 -4.00 -1.09 10.44
CA GLY A 92 -5.41 -1.07 10.80
C GLY A 92 -6.10 0.29 10.64
N CYS A 93 -5.44 1.29 10.06
CA CYS A 93 -5.97 2.63 9.84
C CYS A 93 -6.72 2.75 8.51
N LEU A 94 -7.80 1.97 8.34
CA LEU A 94 -8.54 1.89 7.08
C LEU A 94 -9.09 3.23 6.59
N LYS A 95 -9.48 4.14 7.51
CA LYS A 95 -9.95 5.49 7.13
C LYS A 95 -8.88 6.31 6.42
N ASP A 96 -7.64 6.26 6.92
CA ASP A 96 -6.53 6.97 6.31
C ASP A 96 -6.10 6.29 5.00
N ALA A 97 -6.09 4.94 4.96
CA ALA A 97 -5.86 4.18 3.73
C ALA A 97 -6.87 4.55 2.62
N HIS A 98 -8.16 4.59 2.96
CA HIS A 98 -9.22 4.97 2.01
C HIS A 98 -9.07 6.40 1.52
N ARG A 99 -8.79 7.35 2.42
CA ARG A 99 -8.57 8.75 2.06
C ARG A 99 -7.40 8.94 1.08
N VAL A 100 -6.30 8.23 1.28
CA VAL A 100 -5.17 8.27 0.33
C VAL A 100 -5.56 7.63 -0.99
N PHE A 101 -6.25 6.50 -0.96
CA PHE A 101 -6.74 5.82 -2.16
C PHE A 101 -7.67 6.71 -2.99
N GLU A 102 -8.57 7.47 -2.37
CA GLU A 102 -9.48 8.39 -3.06
C GLU A 102 -8.75 9.51 -3.82
N LYS A 103 -7.58 9.93 -3.34
CA LYS A 103 -6.75 10.95 -4.00
C LYS A 103 -5.97 10.42 -5.21
N ILE A 104 -5.89 9.12 -5.40
CA ILE A 104 -5.19 8.52 -6.55
C ILE A 104 -6.02 8.77 -7.82
N SER A 105 -5.46 9.54 -8.75
CA SER A 105 -6.11 9.88 -10.02
C SER A 105 -6.24 8.68 -10.96
N GLN A 106 -5.22 7.83 -11.02
CA GLN A 106 -5.22 6.61 -11.82
C GLN A 106 -5.07 5.38 -10.92
N ARG A 107 -6.20 4.76 -10.61
CA ARG A 107 -6.24 3.57 -9.77
C ARG A 107 -5.96 2.33 -10.61
N THR A 108 -4.83 1.69 -10.33
CA THR A 108 -4.43 0.43 -10.97
C THR A 108 -5.02 -0.77 -10.24
N ILE A 109 -4.97 -1.94 -10.86
CA ILE A 109 -5.34 -3.22 -10.20
C ILE A 109 -4.58 -3.42 -8.87
N VAL A 110 -3.34 -2.96 -8.79
CA VAL A 110 -2.53 -3.06 -7.58
C VAL A 110 -3.12 -2.22 -6.45
N THR A 111 -3.47 -0.95 -6.72
CA THR A 111 -4.05 -0.06 -5.69
C THR A 111 -5.42 -0.54 -5.22
N TRP A 112 -6.27 -1.06 -6.12
CA TRP A 112 -7.54 -1.67 -5.77
C TRP A 112 -7.36 -2.89 -4.87
N ASN A 113 -6.52 -3.84 -5.27
CA ASN A 113 -6.26 -5.04 -4.49
C ASN A 113 -5.64 -4.75 -3.13
N THR A 114 -4.78 -3.73 -3.04
CA THR A 114 -4.18 -3.30 -1.77
C THR A 114 -5.26 -2.85 -0.78
N LEU A 115 -6.19 -2.00 -1.20
CA LEU A 115 -7.26 -1.52 -0.34
C LEU A 115 -8.26 -2.64 0.00
N ILE A 116 -8.69 -3.43 -0.99
CA ILE A 116 -9.58 -4.58 -0.81
C ILE A 116 -8.97 -5.56 0.22
N THR A 117 -7.68 -5.89 0.08
CA THR A 117 -6.97 -6.78 1.02
C THR A 117 -6.96 -6.21 2.43
N ALA A 118 -6.70 -4.90 2.58
CA ALA A 118 -6.70 -4.26 3.89
C ALA A 118 -8.07 -4.37 4.59
N TYR A 119 -9.16 -4.12 3.87
CA TYR A 119 -10.52 -4.28 4.40
C TYR A 119 -10.87 -5.73 4.71
N THR A 120 -10.43 -6.69 3.87
CA THR A 120 -10.63 -8.13 4.09
C THR A 120 -9.94 -8.59 5.37
N GLN A 121 -8.68 -8.19 5.57
CA GLN A 121 -7.88 -8.57 6.75
C GLN A 121 -8.48 -8.04 8.06
N GLN A 122 -9.20 -6.93 8.00
CA GLN A 122 -9.88 -6.33 9.15
C GLN A 122 -11.34 -6.80 9.30
N GLY A 123 -11.81 -7.71 8.42
CA GLY A 123 -13.16 -8.29 8.51
C GLY A 123 -14.29 -7.40 8.01
N TYR A 124 -14.00 -6.34 7.27
CA TYR A 124 -15.01 -5.41 6.73
C TYR A 124 -15.57 -5.89 5.39
N GLY A 125 -16.27 -7.03 5.40
CA GLY A 125 -16.74 -7.70 4.21
C GLY A 125 -17.70 -6.88 3.33
N LYS A 126 -18.56 -6.03 3.92
CA LYS A 126 -19.46 -5.16 3.15
C LYS A 126 -18.70 -4.14 2.31
N GLU A 127 -17.68 -3.56 2.91
CA GLU A 127 -16.79 -2.59 2.27
C GLU A 127 -15.99 -3.24 1.16
N VAL A 128 -15.55 -4.49 1.34
CA VAL A 128 -14.88 -5.29 0.29
C VAL A 128 -15.78 -5.46 -0.93
N LEU A 129 -17.06 -5.84 -0.74
CA LEU A 129 -18.01 -6.00 -1.84
C LEU A 129 -18.31 -4.67 -2.54
N ASN A 130 -18.40 -3.57 -1.77
CA ASN A 130 -18.57 -2.24 -2.34
C ASN A 130 -17.36 -1.81 -3.17
N LEU A 131 -16.15 -2.00 -2.68
CA LEU A 131 -14.91 -1.70 -3.41
C LEU A 131 -14.79 -2.54 -4.69
N TYR A 132 -15.16 -3.83 -4.63
CA TYR A 132 -15.19 -4.70 -5.80
C TYR A 132 -16.16 -4.18 -6.87
N SER A 133 -17.36 -3.75 -6.47
CA SER A 133 -18.34 -3.16 -7.40
C SER A 133 -17.82 -1.85 -8.02
N GLN A 134 -17.19 -0.99 -7.23
CA GLN A 134 -16.59 0.25 -7.73
C GLN A 134 -15.44 -0.01 -8.72
N MET A 135 -14.59 -1.01 -8.42
CA MET A 135 -13.51 -1.44 -9.30
C MET A 135 -14.03 -1.88 -10.68
N GLN A 136 -15.12 -2.65 -10.71
CA GLN A 136 -15.78 -3.08 -11.95
C GLN A 136 -16.38 -1.89 -12.73
N LEU A 137 -16.99 -0.92 -12.04
CA LEU A 137 -17.53 0.30 -12.66
C LEU A 137 -16.44 1.19 -13.29
N GLN A 138 -15.19 1.04 -12.87
CA GLN A 138 -14.03 1.72 -13.45
C GLN A 138 -13.32 0.87 -14.52
N ASP A 139 -13.94 -0.19 -15.02
CA ASP A 139 -13.39 -1.11 -16.02
C ASP A 139 -12.02 -1.73 -15.63
N VAL A 140 -11.71 -1.79 -14.33
CA VAL A 140 -10.51 -2.47 -13.85
C VAL A 140 -10.83 -3.96 -13.68
N ARG A 141 -10.13 -4.80 -14.45
CA ARG A 141 -10.37 -6.26 -14.43
C ARG A 141 -9.88 -6.87 -13.11
N PRO A 142 -10.77 -7.62 -12.41
CA PRO A 142 -10.37 -8.37 -11.22
C PRO A 142 -9.32 -9.44 -11.54
N THR A 143 -8.45 -9.71 -10.57
CA THR A 143 -7.48 -10.80 -10.62
C THR A 143 -7.80 -11.87 -9.59
N GLU A 144 -7.03 -12.95 -9.58
CA GLU A 144 -7.12 -14.01 -8.57
C GLU A 144 -7.11 -13.44 -7.14
N VAL A 145 -6.22 -12.48 -6.86
CA VAL A 145 -6.15 -11.79 -5.55
C VAL A 145 -7.45 -11.10 -5.21
N THR A 146 -8.07 -10.41 -6.18
CA THR A 146 -9.37 -9.76 -5.99
C THR A 146 -10.43 -10.79 -5.60
N PHE A 147 -10.52 -11.88 -6.34
CA PHE A 147 -11.54 -12.92 -6.12
C PHE A 147 -11.36 -13.63 -4.78
N ILE A 148 -10.12 -13.94 -4.37
CA ILE A 148 -9.83 -14.53 -3.06
C ILE A 148 -10.38 -13.64 -1.93
N ASN A 149 -10.10 -12.34 -1.98
CA ASN A 149 -10.56 -11.39 -0.96
C ASN A 149 -12.09 -11.27 -0.95
N VAL A 150 -12.70 -11.18 -2.13
CA VAL A 150 -14.16 -11.03 -2.26
C VAL A 150 -14.89 -12.30 -1.80
N LEU A 151 -14.41 -13.49 -2.16
CA LEU A 151 -14.97 -14.76 -1.67
C LEU A 151 -14.82 -14.91 -0.15
N SER A 152 -13.68 -14.49 0.42
CA SER A 152 -13.47 -14.44 1.86
C SER A 152 -14.50 -13.53 2.55
N ALA A 153 -14.75 -12.35 1.97
CA ALA A 153 -15.78 -11.42 2.46
C ALA A 153 -17.20 -12.00 2.40
N CYS A 154 -17.55 -12.72 1.31
CA CYS A 154 -18.83 -13.42 1.20
C CYS A 154 -18.99 -14.48 2.28
N GLY A 155 -17.91 -15.22 2.57
CA GLY A 155 -17.89 -16.23 3.64
C GLY A 155 -18.15 -15.64 5.02
N THR A 156 -17.51 -14.53 5.35
CA THR A 156 -17.68 -13.84 6.65
C THR A 156 -19.08 -13.25 6.82
N LEU A 157 -19.70 -12.81 5.73
CA LEU A 157 -21.06 -12.23 5.74
C LEU A 157 -22.17 -13.29 5.59
N SER A 158 -21.82 -14.55 5.40
CA SER A 158 -22.77 -15.63 5.06
C SER A 158 -23.59 -15.34 3.79
N TYR A 159 -23.04 -14.58 2.85
CA TYR A 159 -23.67 -14.21 1.58
C TYR A 159 -23.45 -15.30 0.53
N LEU A 160 -24.13 -16.43 0.70
CA LEU A 160 -24.00 -17.60 -0.18
C LEU A 160 -24.42 -17.31 -1.64
N SER A 161 -25.42 -16.44 -1.85
CA SER A 161 -25.92 -16.06 -3.18
C SER A 161 -24.89 -15.26 -3.97
N GLU A 162 -24.29 -14.26 -3.33
CA GLU A 162 -23.24 -13.41 -3.90
C GLU A 162 -21.97 -14.23 -4.16
N GLY A 163 -21.59 -15.09 -3.22
CA GLY A 163 -20.45 -15.99 -3.37
C GLY A 163 -20.59 -16.93 -4.58
N LYS A 164 -21.78 -17.48 -4.81
CA LYS A 164 -22.08 -18.31 -6.00
C LYS A 164 -22.02 -17.51 -7.30
N SER A 165 -22.54 -16.28 -7.32
CA SER A 165 -22.48 -15.41 -8.49
C SER A 165 -21.04 -15.06 -8.88
N ILE A 166 -20.20 -14.75 -7.88
CA ILE A 166 -18.79 -14.46 -8.08
C ILE A 166 -18.03 -15.69 -8.57
N HIS A 167 -18.29 -16.86 -7.98
CA HIS A 167 -17.69 -18.12 -8.42
C HIS A 167 -18.04 -18.44 -9.89
N MET A 168 -19.29 -18.19 -10.31
CA MET A 168 -19.67 -18.34 -11.72
C MET A 168 -18.93 -17.35 -12.64
N ASN A 169 -18.66 -16.13 -12.19
CA ASN A 169 -17.89 -15.16 -12.97
C ASN A 169 -16.43 -15.59 -13.13
N ILE A 170 -15.81 -16.14 -12.09
CA ILE A 170 -14.45 -16.72 -12.18
C ILE A 170 -14.40 -17.82 -13.23
N SER A 171 -15.39 -18.74 -13.21
CA SER A 171 -15.45 -19.88 -14.14
C SER A 171 -15.70 -19.47 -15.60
N LYS A 172 -16.14 -18.23 -15.87
CA LYS A 172 -16.34 -17.71 -17.24
C LYS A 172 -15.11 -16.97 -17.79
N HIS A 173 -14.18 -16.56 -16.94
CA HIS A 173 -13.03 -15.72 -17.30
C HIS A 173 -11.69 -16.41 -17.10
N GLY A 174 -11.67 -17.62 -16.55
CA GLY A 174 -10.53 -18.56 -16.47
C GLY A 174 -10.63 -19.60 -17.54
#